data_4927a3d663885c555bc8ebe7c1162856
#
_entry.id   4927a3d663885c555bc8ebe7c1162856
#
_cell.length_a   1.000
_cell.length_b   1.000
_cell.length_c   1.000
_cell.angle_alpha   90.00
_cell.angle_beta   90.00
_cell.angle_gamma   90.00
#
_symmetry.space_group_name_H-M   'P 1'
#
loop_
_entity.id
_entity.type
_entity.pdbx_description
1 polymer ?
#
loop_
_entity_poly.entity_id
_entity_poly.type
_entity_poly.pdbx_seq_one_letter_code
_entity_poly.pdbx_strand_id
1 'polypeptide(L)'
;MFQEVLKNKKLCKYLIERILHIQIKDIRYLIAERHINSARISSKSIRLDVYVENQEGTVLDIEMQVTGDNSTVYFDKDEATVIKGLPLRTRYYQSLISMDMLKQGMKYRELRKSYVIFICTFDPFGKGLPMYHFTYRCKEDNTLE
;
A
#
# COMPACT_ATOMS: atom_id res chain seq x y z
N MET A 1 -16.05 10.56 -4.16
CA MET A 1 -16.99 9.64 -3.47
C MET A 1 -16.27 8.62 -2.59
N PHE A 2 -15.28 7.84 -3.07
CA PHE A 2 -14.53 6.86 -2.27
C PHE A 2 -13.87 7.48 -1.01
N GLN A 3 -13.07 8.52 -1.19
CA GLN A 3 -12.41 9.24 -0.09
C GLN A 3 -13.41 9.80 0.93
N GLU A 4 -14.55 10.30 0.48
CA GLU A 4 -15.61 10.84 1.35
C GLU A 4 -16.21 9.77 2.27
N VAL A 5 -16.42 8.55 1.75
CA VAL A 5 -16.90 7.41 2.54
C VAL A 5 -15.87 7.02 3.60
N LEU A 6 -14.59 6.98 3.23
CA LEU A 6 -13.50 6.57 4.14
C LEU A 6 -13.08 7.67 5.13
N LYS A 7 -13.54 8.91 4.99
CA LYS A 7 -13.42 9.94 6.05
C LYS A 7 -14.17 9.53 7.34
N ASN A 8 -15.16 8.67 7.23
CA ASN A 8 -15.80 8.10 8.39
C ASN A 8 -14.89 7.06 9.04
N LYS A 9 -14.31 7.40 10.21
CA LYS A 9 -13.36 6.54 10.93
C LYS A 9 -13.92 5.15 11.24
N LYS A 10 -15.22 5.02 11.54
CA LYS A 10 -15.84 3.73 11.84
C LYS A 10 -15.89 2.84 10.60
N LEU A 11 -16.27 3.40 9.45
CA LEU A 11 -16.30 2.67 8.19
C LEU A 11 -14.89 2.31 7.73
N CYS A 12 -13.95 3.25 7.83
CA CYS A 12 -12.55 3.02 7.50
C CYS A 12 -11.94 1.90 8.36
N LYS A 13 -12.13 1.96 9.67
CA LYS A 13 -11.71 0.90 10.60
C LYS A 13 -12.30 -0.46 10.23
N TYR A 14 -13.61 -0.53 10.03
CA TYR A 14 -14.31 -1.76 9.64
C TYR A 14 -13.73 -2.35 8.35
N LEU A 15 -13.49 -1.53 7.33
CA LEU A 15 -12.91 -1.96 6.06
C LEU A 15 -11.51 -2.56 6.25
N ILE A 16 -10.64 -1.87 6.99
CA ILE A 16 -9.28 -2.33 7.25
C ILE A 16 -9.28 -3.67 8.00
N GLU A 17 -10.08 -3.78 9.05
CA GLU A 17 -10.20 -5.00 9.85
C GLU A 17 -10.68 -6.20 9.02
N ARG A 18 -11.59 -5.95 8.08
CA ARG A 18 -12.10 -6.99 7.15
C ARG A 18 -11.08 -7.42 6.11
N ILE A 19 -10.29 -6.48 5.57
CA ILE A 19 -9.27 -6.78 4.55
C ILE A 19 -8.07 -7.50 5.17
N LEU A 20 -7.57 -7.00 6.30
CA LEU A 20 -6.31 -7.47 6.88
C LEU A 20 -6.50 -8.57 7.93
N HIS A 21 -7.75 -8.87 8.32
CA HIS A 21 -8.09 -9.80 9.42
C HIS A 21 -7.37 -9.47 10.72
N ILE A 22 -7.22 -8.18 11.02
CA ILE A 22 -6.62 -7.66 12.25
C ILE A 22 -7.66 -6.91 13.06
N GLN A 23 -7.40 -6.72 14.36
CA GLN A 23 -8.17 -5.81 15.19
C GLN A 23 -7.42 -4.49 15.36
N ILE A 24 -8.13 -3.39 15.20
CA ILE A 24 -7.60 -2.03 15.39
C ILE A 24 -8.35 -1.42 16.58
N LYS A 25 -7.64 -0.92 17.59
CA LYS A 25 -8.28 -0.25 18.73
C LYS A 25 -8.98 1.02 18.27
N ASP A 26 -8.23 1.91 17.64
CA ASP A 26 -8.78 3.15 17.08
C ASP A 26 -7.89 3.71 15.98
N ILE A 27 -8.44 4.61 15.16
CA ILE A 27 -7.73 5.40 14.16
C ILE A 27 -7.29 6.72 14.78
N ARG A 28 -5.98 6.90 14.91
CA ARG A 28 -5.38 8.13 15.44
C ARG A 28 -5.46 9.26 14.42
N TYR A 29 -4.98 9.02 13.20
CA TYR A 29 -5.02 9.98 12.10
C TYR A 29 -5.68 9.35 10.87
N LEU A 30 -6.52 10.13 10.21
CA LEU A 30 -7.12 9.82 8.92
C LEU A 30 -7.03 11.09 8.06
N ILE A 31 -6.28 11.00 6.97
CA ILE A 31 -6.02 12.12 6.07
C ILE A 31 -6.39 11.67 4.66
N ALA A 32 -7.38 12.35 4.06
CA ALA A 32 -7.67 12.22 2.65
C ALA A 32 -6.66 13.07 1.85
N GLU A 33 -6.11 12.50 0.79
CA GLU A 33 -5.15 13.16 -0.11
C GLU A 33 -3.86 13.63 0.59
N ARG A 34 -3.09 12.68 1.12
CA ARG A 34 -1.77 12.98 1.66
C ARG A 34 -0.71 12.93 0.56
N HIS A 35 0.09 13.98 0.45
CA HIS A 35 1.25 14.03 -0.42
C HIS A 35 2.51 13.59 0.31
N ILE A 36 3.27 12.68 -0.29
CA ILE A 36 4.62 12.33 0.14
C ILE A 36 5.58 12.72 -0.97
N ASN A 37 6.42 13.71 -0.66
CA ASN A 37 7.43 14.19 -1.60
C ASN A 37 8.63 13.27 -1.57
N SER A 38 9.16 12.98 -2.74
CA SER A 38 10.45 12.32 -2.86
C SER A 38 11.57 13.23 -2.33
N ALA A 39 12.57 12.64 -1.69
CA ALA A 39 13.75 13.37 -1.20
C ALA A 39 14.60 13.96 -2.33
N ARG A 40 14.41 13.53 -3.58
CA ARG A 40 15.10 14.03 -4.76
C ARG A 40 14.13 14.78 -5.66
N ILE A 41 14.54 15.96 -6.13
CA ILE A 41 13.75 16.81 -7.05
C ILE A 41 13.34 16.07 -8.33
N SER A 42 14.17 15.12 -8.80
CA SER A 42 13.92 14.34 -10.02
C SER A 42 13.12 13.04 -9.77
N SER A 43 12.78 12.69 -8.55
CA SER A 43 12.07 11.45 -8.23
C SER A 43 10.55 11.70 -8.16
N LYS A 44 9.78 10.68 -8.53
CA LYS A 44 8.32 10.74 -8.54
C LYS A 44 7.77 10.83 -7.12
N SER A 45 7.05 11.91 -6.80
CA SER A 45 6.24 12.02 -5.59
C SER A 45 4.97 11.19 -5.70
N ILE A 46 4.36 10.84 -4.58
CA ILE A 46 3.08 10.14 -4.56
C ILE A 46 2.02 10.99 -3.84
N ARG A 47 0.79 10.80 -4.26
CA ARG A 47 -0.40 11.27 -3.56
C ARG A 47 -1.16 10.04 -3.08
N LEU A 48 -1.31 9.92 -1.78
CA LEU A 48 -2.08 8.86 -1.14
C LEU A 48 -3.55 9.27 -1.07
N ASP A 49 -4.45 8.38 -1.47
CA ASP A 49 -5.89 8.67 -1.47
C ASP A 49 -6.43 8.76 -0.04
N VAL A 50 -6.14 7.78 0.78
CA VAL A 50 -6.53 7.78 2.20
C VAL A 50 -5.40 7.23 3.05
N TYR A 51 -4.75 8.12 3.79
CA TYR A 51 -3.71 7.78 4.76
C TYR A 51 -4.32 7.59 6.15
N VAL A 52 -3.99 6.48 6.78
CA VAL A 52 -4.47 6.12 8.12
C VAL A 52 -3.29 5.78 9.02
N GLU A 53 -3.33 6.25 10.25
CA GLU A 53 -2.43 5.79 11.31
C GLU A 53 -3.28 5.34 12.49
N ASN A 54 -3.09 4.10 12.96
CA ASN A 54 -3.79 3.59 14.12
C ASN A 54 -3.06 3.95 15.44
N GLN A 55 -3.64 3.61 16.57
CA GLN A 55 -3.03 3.92 17.88
C GLN A 55 -1.73 3.19 18.13
N GLU A 56 -1.52 2.04 17.52
CA GLU A 56 -0.30 1.24 17.62
C GLU A 56 0.81 1.78 16.71
N GLY A 57 0.53 2.84 15.94
CA GLY A 57 1.48 3.47 15.03
C GLY A 57 1.59 2.76 13.67
N THR A 58 0.76 1.78 13.38
CA THR A 58 0.70 1.16 12.05
C THR A 58 0.17 2.16 11.04
N VAL A 59 0.84 2.28 9.92
CA VAL A 59 0.46 3.16 8.81
C VAL A 59 -0.22 2.37 7.71
N LEU A 60 -1.34 2.89 7.21
CA LEU A 60 -2.08 2.28 6.11
C LEU A 60 -2.36 3.34 5.04
N ASP A 61 -2.15 2.94 3.80
CA ASP A 61 -2.55 3.68 2.61
C ASP A 61 -3.63 2.89 1.89
N ILE A 62 -4.77 3.52 1.60
CA ILE A 62 -5.90 2.88 0.94
C ILE A 62 -6.19 3.64 -0.36
N GLU A 63 -6.00 2.95 -1.45
CA GLU A 63 -6.12 3.47 -2.81
C GLU A 63 -7.31 2.85 -3.54
N MET A 64 -7.98 3.62 -4.39
CA MET A 64 -9.00 3.13 -5.30
C MET A 64 -8.47 3.07 -6.73
N GLN A 65 -8.56 1.90 -7.35
CA GLN A 65 -8.17 1.70 -8.73
C GLN A 65 -9.40 1.29 -9.55
N VAL A 66 -9.88 2.21 -10.38
CA VAL A 66 -11.11 2.01 -11.17
C VAL A 66 -10.82 1.44 -12.56
N THR A 67 -9.67 1.78 -13.13
CA THR A 67 -9.24 1.29 -14.44
C THR A 67 -7.97 0.47 -14.30
N GLY A 68 -7.83 -0.56 -15.13
CA GLY A 68 -6.57 -1.27 -15.25
C GLY A 68 -5.45 -0.27 -15.59
N ASP A 69 -4.39 -0.26 -14.81
CA ASP A 69 -3.16 0.41 -15.22
C ASP A 69 -2.75 -0.25 -16.54
N ASN A 70 -2.48 0.55 -17.57
CA ASN A 70 -1.94 0.04 -18.83
C ASN A 70 -0.60 -0.62 -18.49
N SER A 71 -0.69 -1.90 -18.15
CA SER A 71 0.43 -2.70 -17.69
C SER A 71 1.49 -2.64 -18.76
N THR A 72 2.63 -2.05 -18.41
CA THR A 72 3.82 -2.12 -19.24
C THR A 72 4.17 -3.59 -19.36
N VAL A 73 3.91 -4.15 -20.54
CA VAL A 73 4.32 -5.52 -20.86
C VAL A 73 5.82 -5.47 -21.04
N TYR A 74 6.57 -6.00 -20.10
CA TYR A 74 8.00 -6.24 -20.29
C TYR A 74 8.13 -7.61 -20.96
N PHE A 75 8.62 -7.62 -22.17
CA PHE A 75 9.05 -8.84 -22.84
C PHE A 75 10.47 -9.14 -22.36
N ASP A 76 10.65 -10.15 -21.56
CA ASP A 76 11.95 -10.80 -21.42
C ASP A 76 12.14 -11.70 -22.64
N LYS A 77 13.40 -11.90 -23.08
CA LYS A 77 13.73 -12.47 -24.39
C LYS A 77 13.17 -13.87 -24.64
N ASP A 78 12.73 -14.59 -23.61
CA ASP A 78 12.30 -15.99 -23.69
C ASP A 78 10.91 -16.30 -23.14
N GLU A 79 10.23 -15.40 -22.40
CA GLU A 79 8.86 -15.58 -21.97
C GLU A 79 8.16 -14.21 -21.82
N ALA A 80 6.92 -14.12 -22.32
CA ALA A 80 6.05 -12.95 -22.12
C ALA A 80 5.58 -12.89 -20.67
N THR A 81 6.43 -12.43 -19.77
CA THR A 81 6.05 -12.20 -18.37
C THR A 81 5.30 -10.88 -18.29
N VAL A 82 3.98 -10.94 -18.20
CA VAL A 82 3.14 -9.77 -17.92
C VAL A 82 3.36 -9.36 -16.46
N ILE A 83 4.34 -8.48 -16.23
CA ILE A 83 4.47 -7.82 -14.95
C ILE A 83 3.46 -6.69 -14.93
N LYS A 84 2.33 -6.92 -14.27
CA LYS A 84 1.32 -5.87 -14.10
C LYS A 84 1.88 -4.80 -13.18
N GLY A 85 1.71 -3.53 -13.56
CA GLY A 85 2.33 -2.37 -12.89
C GLY A 85 1.95 -2.18 -11.42
N LEU A 86 0.81 -2.76 -10.99
CA LEU A 86 0.29 -2.58 -9.64
C LEU A 86 1.24 -3.08 -8.53
N PRO A 87 1.87 -4.27 -8.60
CA PRO A 87 2.87 -4.69 -7.61
C PRO A 87 4.10 -3.77 -7.56
N LEU A 88 4.54 -3.26 -8.70
CA LEU A 88 5.66 -2.32 -8.77
C LEU A 88 5.28 -0.98 -8.12
N ARG A 89 4.07 -0.50 -8.39
CA ARG A 89 3.51 0.70 -7.77
C ARG A 89 3.37 0.54 -6.26
N THR A 90 2.84 -0.60 -5.79
CA THR A 90 2.73 -0.91 -4.37
C THR A 90 4.09 -0.87 -3.69
N ARG A 91 5.12 -1.50 -4.28
CA ARG A 91 6.49 -1.47 -3.76
C ARG A 91 7.05 -0.05 -3.68
N TYR A 92 6.81 0.77 -4.69
CA TYR A 92 7.26 2.16 -4.71
C TYR A 92 6.57 3.00 -3.62
N TYR A 93 5.27 2.86 -3.46
CA TYR A 93 4.49 3.52 -2.40
C TYR A 93 5.01 3.12 -1.02
N GLN A 94 5.21 1.82 -0.80
CA GLN A 94 5.76 1.28 0.44
C GLN A 94 7.13 1.87 0.78
N SER A 95 7.98 2.04 -0.21
CA SER A 95 9.31 2.63 -0.02
C SER A 95 9.23 4.11 0.41
N LEU A 96 8.37 4.90 -0.23
CA LEU A 96 8.19 6.31 0.13
C LEU A 96 7.53 6.49 1.50
N ILE A 97 6.55 5.66 1.84
CA ILE A 97 5.95 5.63 3.18
C ILE A 97 7.02 5.29 4.23
N SER A 98 7.88 4.30 3.96
CA SER A 98 8.96 3.93 4.87
C SER A 98 9.97 5.07 5.07
N MET A 99 10.34 5.77 3.99
CA MET A 99 11.20 6.95 4.08
C MET A 99 10.54 8.11 4.84
N ASP A 100 9.23 8.29 4.69
CA ASP A 100 8.50 9.33 5.45
C ASP A 100 8.42 8.99 6.94
N MET A 101 8.30 7.72 7.29
CA MET A 101 8.25 7.27 8.68
C MET A 101 9.61 7.30 9.39
N LEU A 102 10.68 6.91 8.68
CA LEU A 102 12.02 6.78 9.25
C LEU A 102 12.86 8.01 8.94
N LYS A 103 12.90 8.96 9.87
CA LYS A 103 13.65 10.20 9.72
C LYS A 103 15.16 10.01 10.02
N GLN A 104 15.97 10.96 9.57
CA GLN A 104 17.40 10.96 9.86
C GLN A 104 17.68 10.86 11.37
N GLY A 105 18.58 9.98 11.74
CA GLY A 105 18.95 9.71 13.15
C GLY A 105 18.10 8.62 13.84
N MET A 106 16.98 8.22 13.26
CA MET A 106 16.21 7.08 13.76
C MET A 106 16.90 5.75 13.42
N LYS A 107 16.69 4.75 14.27
CA LYS A 107 17.21 3.39 14.05
C LYS A 107 16.23 2.59 13.18
N TYR A 108 16.71 1.66 12.36
CA TYR A 108 15.86 0.80 11.51
C TYR A 108 14.77 0.04 12.29
N ARG A 109 15.05 -0.36 13.54
CA ARG A 109 14.06 -1.01 14.43
C ARG A 109 12.87 -0.13 14.81
N GLU A 110 12.95 1.18 14.54
CA GLU A 110 11.87 2.15 14.77
C GLU A 110 10.97 2.32 13.55
N LEU A 111 11.29 1.61 12.45
CA LEU A 111 10.41 1.57 11.28
C LEU A 111 9.11 0.85 11.66
N ARG A 112 8.02 1.59 11.54
CA ARG A 112 6.69 1.09 11.91
C ARG A 112 6.11 0.19 10.83
N LYS A 113 5.21 -0.70 11.24
CA LYS A 113 4.44 -1.53 10.31
C LYS A 113 3.62 -0.68 9.36
N SER A 114 3.56 -1.07 8.09
CA SER A 114 2.76 -0.34 7.10
C SER A 114 2.14 -1.28 6.06
N TYR A 115 1.00 -0.86 5.53
CA TYR A 115 0.26 -1.55 4.49
C TYR A 115 -0.11 -0.58 3.38
N VAL A 116 -0.06 -1.03 2.14
CA VAL A 116 -0.61 -0.35 0.98
C VAL A 116 -1.71 -1.24 0.41
N ILE A 117 -2.94 -0.75 0.40
CA ILE A 117 -4.15 -1.48 0.01
C ILE A 117 -4.71 -0.85 -1.25
N PHE A 118 -4.75 -1.60 -2.34
CA PHE A 118 -5.45 -1.21 -3.56
C PHE A 118 -6.80 -1.92 -3.63
N ILE A 119 -7.88 -1.14 -3.67
CA ILE A 119 -9.23 -1.63 -3.91
C ILE A 119 -9.51 -1.47 -5.40
N CYS A 120 -9.54 -2.60 -6.11
CA CYS A 120 -9.73 -2.64 -7.56
C CYS A 120 -11.17 -2.99 -7.91
N THR A 121 -11.76 -2.29 -8.89
CA THR A 121 -13.09 -2.64 -9.44
C THR A 121 -13.02 -3.74 -10.51
N PHE A 122 -11.84 -4.30 -10.72
CA PHE A 122 -11.53 -5.33 -11.72
C PHE A 122 -10.52 -6.32 -11.13
N ASP A 123 -10.38 -7.51 -11.73
CA ASP A 123 -9.32 -8.46 -11.35
C ASP A 123 -7.97 -8.02 -11.96
N PRO A 124 -7.04 -7.48 -11.16
CA PRO A 124 -5.79 -6.94 -11.66
C PRO A 124 -4.84 -8.01 -12.25
N PHE A 125 -5.04 -9.28 -11.90
CA PHE A 125 -4.15 -10.36 -12.31
C PHE A 125 -4.85 -11.42 -13.18
N GLY A 126 -6.18 -11.36 -13.34
CA GLY A 126 -6.96 -12.29 -14.15
C GLY A 126 -6.94 -13.73 -13.61
N LYS A 127 -6.82 -13.91 -12.30
CA LYS A 127 -6.79 -15.22 -11.63
C LYS A 127 -8.09 -15.54 -10.89
N GLY A 128 -9.07 -14.63 -10.91
CA GLY A 128 -10.36 -14.80 -10.24
C GLY A 128 -10.31 -14.81 -8.72
N LEU A 129 -9.23 -14.35 -8.11
CA LEU A 129 -9.14 -14.28 -6.66
C LEU A 129 -9.68 -12.96 -6.14
N PRO A 130 -10.41 -12.95 -5.02
CA PRO A 130 -10.96 -11.73 -4.44
C PRO A 130 -9.87 -10.85 -3.79
N MET A 131 -8.71 -11.41 -3.49
CA MET A 131 -7.61 -10.71 -2.83
C MET A 131 -6.26 -11.33 -3.21
N TYR A 132 -5.25 -10.46 -3.30
CA TYR A 132 -3.86 -10.82 -3.57
C TYR A 132 -2.99 -10.14 -2.52
N HIS A 133 -2.20 -10.92 -1.76
CA HIS A 133 -1.29 -10.43 -0.75
C HIS A 133 0.14 -10.49 -1.25
N PHE A 134 0.86 -9.38 -1.12
CA PHE A 134 2.29 -9.29 -1.40
C PHE A 134 3.02 -8.95 -0.10
N THR A 135 3.91 -9.82 0.33
CA THR A 135 4.70 -9.63 1.55
C THR A 135 6.17 -9.85 1.26
N TYR A 136 7.01 -9.29 2.13
CA TYR A 136 8.44 -9.52 2.11
C TYR A 136 8.74 -10.72 3.02
N ARG A 137 9.26 -11.81 2.44
CA ARG A 137 9.56 -13.05 3.18
C ARG A 137 10.87 -13.63 2.74
N CYS A 138 11.58 -14.29 3.67
CA CYS A 138 12.69 -15.14 3.34
C CYS A 138 12.18 -16.38 2.59
N LYS A 139 12.76 -16.67 1.42
CA LYS A 139 12.34 -17.80 0.59
C LYS A 139 12.74 -19.13 1.22
N GLU A 140 13.89 -19.14 1.91
CA GLU A 140 14.47 -20.31 2.55
C GLU A 140 13.81 -20.64 3.89
N ASP A 141 13.27 -19.62 4.57
CA ASP A 141 12.57 -19.76 5.85
C ASP A 141 11.36 -18.81 5.90
N ASN A 142 10.18 -19.36 5.68
CA ASN A 142 8.93 -18.60 5.67
C ASN A 142 8.51 -18.04 7.04
N THR A 143 9.22 -18.35 8.12
CA THR A 143 8.98 -17.76 9.45
C THR A 143 9.64 -16.39 9.61
N LEU A 144 10.58 -16.04 8.71
CA LEU A 144 11.26 -14.75 8.69
C LEU A 144 10.52 -13.79 7.73
N GLU A 145 10.01 -12.68 8.30
CA GLU A 145 9.30 -11.60 7.61
C GLU A 145 10.07 -10.28 7.69
#